data_2fdcd95cadaffaf28570a9e9884fa43b
#
_entry.id   2fdcd95cadaffaf28570a9e9884fa43b
#
_cell.length_a   1.000
_cell.length_b   1.000
_cell.length_c   1.000
_cell.angle_alpha   90.00
_cell.angle_beta   90.00
_cell.angle_gamma   90.00
#
_symmetry.space_group_name_H-M   'P 1'
#
loop_
_entity.id
_entity.type
_entity.pdbx_description
1 polymer ?
#
loop_
_entity_poly.entity_id
_entity_poly.type
_entity_poly.pdbx_seq_one_letter_code
_entity_poly.pdbx_strand_id
1 'polypeptide(L)'
;MSELTITRKSKISHYRSSMVRRFGLLYYLMGFPLFLRRVVLSEASVERIRSSEAAGDTIVYAMRTRSFVDYMALNRELVRHDLPLASFGTGVSTVWFQPFFAAIGHGWRRFGRFLSTGRIAHPVSSGWLAKHISEGNCSAVFLRAPSEILNLLQTPDWPDPVPAIVEAQRIRETTVKVFPIVVIWARSPERAARNPAMLVLFGTEEEPGIFWRFVGMVWGVRRALVQVGEPVAVNEFLEKYSDEQPKLQSKRLKLTLRRWAFREQQVVRGPRQ
;
A
#
# COMPACT_ATOMS: atom_id res chain seq x y z
N MET A 1 -28.47 -18.40 17.12
CA MET A 1 -28.31 -17.65 15.87
C MET A 1 -28.07 -16.22 16.25
N SER A 2 -26.88 -15.83 16.51
CA SER A 2 -26.54 -14.50 16.98
C SER A 2 -25.06 -14.25 16.78
N GLU A 3 -24.78 -13.12 16.13
CA GLU A 3 -23.67 -12.25 16.43
C GLU A 3 -22.26 -12.81 16.32
N LEU A 4 -21.79 -12.95 15.09
CA LEU A 4 -20.36 -12.84 14.82
C LEU A 4 -20.08 -11.64 13.92
N THR A 5 -20.59 -10.48 14.33
CA THR A 5 -20.09 -9.20 13.87
C THR A 5 -18.78 -8.94 14.63
N ILE A 6 -17.74 -9.68 14.29
CA ILE A 6 -16.40 -9.34 14.72
C ILE A 6 -16.02 -8.06 13.96
N THR A 7 -16.40 -6.94 14.55
CA THR A 7 -15.86 -5.63 14.20
C THR A 7 -14.37 -5.69 14.54
N ARG A 8 -13.58 -6.22 13.62
CA ARG A 8 -12.12 -6.23 13.73
C ARG A 8 -11.66 -4.78 13.66
N LYS A 9 -11.71 -4.10 14.83
CA LYS A 9 -11.08 -2.79 15.00
C LYS A 9 -9.63 -2.95 14.60
N SER A 10 -9.27 -2.49 13.41
CA SER A 10 -7.88 -2.45 12.99
C SER A 10 -7.10 -1.71 14.07
N LYS A 11 -6.22 -2.43 14.79
CA LYS A 11 -5.36 -1.80 15.79
C LYS A 11 -4.55 -0.73 15.09
N ILE A 12 -4.76 0.53 15.45
CA ILE A 12 -4.07 1.68 14.90
C ILE A 12 -2.57 1.44 15.09
N SER A 13 -1.85 1.36 13.98
CA SER A 13 -0.41 1.15 13.99
C SER A 13 0.30 2.26 14.77
N HIS A 14 1.36 1.92 15.50
CA HIS A 14 2.25 2.89 16.15
C HIS A 14 3.09 3.68 15.14
N TYR A 15 3.16 3.21 13.89
CA TYR A 15 3.88 3.85 12.81
C TYR A 15 2.97 4.79 12.01
N ARG A 16 3.55 5.72 11.28
CA ARG A 16 2.86 6.89 10.69
C ARG A 16 1.76 6.58 9.69
N SER A 17 1.75 5.41 9.12
CA SER A 17 0.83 5.07 8.04
C SER A 17 -0.25 4.13 8.54
N SER A 18 -1.47 4.58 8.48
CA SER A 18 -2.63 3.71 8.61
C SER A 18 -3.71 4.19 7.66
N MET A 19 -4.40 3.27 7.04
CA MET A 19 -5.63 3.55 6.32
C MET A 19 -6.74 3.87 7.34
N VAL A 20 -7.65 4.75 6.98
CA VAL A 20 -8.71 5.25 7.88
C VAL A 20 -10.08 5.08 7.27
N ARG A 21 -11.08 4.78 8.10
CA ARG A 21 -12.48 4.74 7.65
C ARG A 21 -13.09 6.15 7.55
N ARG A 22 -12.61 7.09 8.35
CA ARG A 22 -13.07 8.48 8.35
C ARG A 22 -11.90 9.41 8.11
N PHE A 23 -12.06 10.25 7.10
CA PHE A 23 -11.06 11.24 6.74
C PHE A 23 -11.24 12.53 7.52
N GLY A 24 -10.15 13.23 7.79
CA GLY A 24 -10.15 14.53 8.45
C GLY A 24 -10.47 15.70 7.50
N LEU A 25 -10.62 16.90 8.07
CA LEU A 25 -10.99 18.11 7.33
C LEU A 25 -10.07 18.40 6.14
N LEU A 26 -8.76 18.19 6.29
CA LEU A 26 -7.78 18.46 5.22
C LEU A 26 -8.04 17.63 3.95
N TYR A 27 -8.53 16.41 4.11
CA TYR A 27 -8.92 15.56 2.98
C TYR A 27 -10.01 16.23 2.11
N TYR A 28 -10.99 16.85 2.76
CA TYR A 28 -12.09 17.52 2.07
C TYR A 28 -11.64 18.86 1.48
N LEU A 29 -10.87 19.66 2.22
CA LEU A 29 -10.32 20.93 1.76
C LEU A 29 -9.43 20.76 0.52
N MET A 30 -8.65 19.69 0.44
CA MET A 30 -7.81 19.38 -0.73
C MET A 30 -8.59 18.78 -1.90
N GLY A 31 -9.90 18.68 -1.83
CA GLY A 31 -10.73 18.19 -2.93
C GLY A 31 -10.59 16.70 -3.25
N PHE A 32 -9.98 15.89 -2.36
CA PHE A 32 -9.84 14.44 -2.56
C PHE A 32 -11.16 13.72 -2.85
N PRO A 33 -12.31 14.08 -2.24
CA PRO A 33 -13.57 13.43 -2.54
C PRO A 33 -14.00 13.57 -4.00
N LEU A 34 -13.81 14.76 -4.58
CA LEU A 34 -14.15 15.02 -5.98
C LEU A 34 -13.20 14.27 -6.92
N PHE A 35 -11.92 14.31 -6.62
CA PHE A 35 -10.89 13.62 -7.38
C PHE A 35 -11.06 12.10 -7.36
N LEU A 36 -11.17 11.51 -6.19
CA LEU A 36 -11.30 10.07 -6.04
C LEU A 36 -12.71 9.54 -6.36
N ARG A 37 -13.68 10.41 -6.66
CA ARG A 37 -15.07 10.02 -6.99
C ARG A 37 -15.16 9.03 -8.16
N ARG A 38 -14.21 9.09 -9.08
CA ARG A 38 -14.17 8.28 -10.30
C ARG A 38 -13.18 7.12 -10.23
N VAL A 39 -12.68 6.84 -9.05
CA VAL A 39 -11.93 5.61 -8.80
C VAL A 39 -12.93 4.47 -8.68
N VAL A 40 -12.64 3.36 -9.31
CA VAL A 40 -13.51 2.17 -9.31
C VAL A 40 -12.67 0.94 -8.99
N LEU A 41 -13.14 0.13 -8.06
CA LEU A 41 -12.67 -1.22 -7.80
C LEU A 41 -13.64 -2.20 -8.47
N SER A 42 -13.14 -3.18 -9.23
CA SER A 42 -14.01 -4.14 -9.91
C SER A 42 -14.70 -5.05 -8.89
N GLU A 43 -15.94 -5.44 -9.17
CA GLU A 43 -16.71 -6.35 -8.31
C GLU A 43 -15.99 -7.68 -8.07
N ALA A 44 -15.33 -8.22 -9.11
CA ALA A 44 -14.51 -9.41 -8.97
C ALA A 44 -13.35 -9.23 -7.98
N SER A 45 -12.77 -8.03 -7.91
CA SER A 45 -11.73 -7.69 -6.94
C SER A 45 -12.29 -7.59 -5.52
N VAL A 46 -13.48 -7.01 -5.38
CA VAL A 46 -14.20 -6.91 -4.09
C VAL A 46 -14.46 -8.31 -3.54
N GLU A 47 -14.99 -9.20 -4.39
CA GLU A 47 -15.35 -10.56 -3.98
C GLU A 47 -14.11 -11.39 -3.58
N ARG A 48 -13.00 -11.26 -4.32
CA ARG A 48 -11.74 -11.93 -3.96
C ARG A 48 -11.21 -11.52 -2.60
N ILE A 49 -11.28 -10.23 -2.28
CA ILE A 49 -10.84 -9.74 -0.97
C ILE A 49 -11.78 -10.23 0.12
N ARG A 50 -13.09 -10.15 -0.12
CA ARG A 50 -14.12 -10.56 0.83
C ARG A 50 -14.07 -12.06 1.13
N SER A 51 -13.89 -12.90 0.11
CA SER A 51 -13.76 -14.34 0.30
C SER A 51 -12.53 -14.72 1.13
N SER A 52 -11.42 -14.02 0.93
CA SER A 52 -10.22 -14.23 1.76
C SER A 52 -10.38 -13.73 3.19
N GLU A 53 -11.10 -12.62 3.39
CA GLU A 53 -11.44 -12.15 4.74
C GLU A 53 -12.35 -13.15 5.46
N ALA A 54 -13.38 -13.66 4.78
CA ALA A 54 -14.30 -14.66 5.31
C ALA A 54 -13.60 -15.99 5.67
N ALA A 55 -12.57 -16.37 4.91
CA ALA A 55 -11.71 -17.52 5.21
C ALA A 55 -10.78 -17.30 6.42
N GLY A 56 -10.71 -16.09 6.96
CA GLY A 56 -9.82 -15.75 8.09
C GLY A 56 -8.36 -15.52 7.70
N ASP A 57 -8.08 -15.35 6.42
CA ASP A 57 -6.74 -15.09 5.91
C ASP A 57 -6.25 -13.70 6.33
N THR A 58 -4.93 -13.57 6.46
CA THR A 58 -4.32 -12.26 6.65
C THR A 58 -4.02 -11.62 5.31
N ILE A 59 -4.58 -10.43 5.08
CA ILE A 59 -4.50 -9.73 3.81
C ILE A 59 -3.33 -8.74 3.81
N VAL A 60 -2.47 -8.86 2.79
CA VAL A 60 -1.39 -7.90 2.50
C VAL A 60 -1.60 -7.33 1.11
N TYR A 61 -1.75 -6.02 1.01
CA TYR A 61 -1.90 -5.30 -0.25
C TYR A 61 -0.52 -4.94 -0.80
N ALA A 62 -0.10 -5.54 -1.90
CA ALA A 62 1.20 -5.28 -2.52
C ALA A 62 1.06 -4.32 -3.69
N MET A 63 1.52 -3.10 -3.55
CA MET A 63 1.52 -2.09 -4.60
C MET A 63 2.90 -2.01 -5.27
N ARG A 64 2.92 -1.74 -6.59
CA ARG A 64 4.17 -1.69 -7.35
C ARG A 64 5.10 -0.58 -6.88
N THR A 65 4.58 0.65 -6.83
CA THR A 65 5.34 1.86 -6.52
C THR A 65 4.76 2.55 -5.31
N ARG A 66 5.61 3.26 -4.57
CA ARG A 66 5.17 4.09 -3.47
C ARG A 66 4.49 5.35 -4.00
N SER A 67 3.19 5.35 -3.96
CA SER A 67 2.36 6.48 -4.37
C SER A 67 1.33 6.78 -3.29
N PHE A 68 1.39 8.00 -2.75
CA PHE A 68 0.41 8.46 -1.77
C PHE A 68 -1.00 8.50 -2.35
N VAL A 69 -1.14 8.97 -3.61
CA VAL A 69 -2.44 9.08 -4.28
C VAL A 69 -3.05 7.71 -4.55
N ASP A 70 -2.24 6.75 -5.01
CA ASP A 70 -2.72 5.39 -5.26
C ASP A 70 -3.12 4.69 -3.95
N TYR A 71 -2.38 4.95 -2.87
CA TYR A 71 -2.72 4.46 -1.53
C TYR A 71 -4.03 5.06 -1.03
N MET A 72 -4.27 6.35 -1.26
CA MET A 72 -5.54 7.01 -0.91
C MET A 72 -6.70 6.51 -1.78
N ALA A 73 -6.44 6.25 -3.07
CA ALA A 73 -7.44 5.70 -3.98
C ALA A 73 -7.87 4.29 -3.53
N LEU A 74 -6.89 3.43 -3.20
CA LEU A 74 -7.16 2.10 -2.63
C LEU A 74 -7.96 2.21 -1.33
N ASN A 75 -7.50 3.05 -0.37
CA ASN A 75 -8.16 3.21 0.92
C ASN A 75 -9.63 3.63 0.77
N ARG A 76 -9.91 4.56 -0.15
CA ARG A 76 -11.27 5.00 -0.41
C ARG A 76 -12.16 3.87 -0.93
N GLU A 77 -11.67 3.08 -1.87
CA GLU A 77 -12.45 1.97 -2.40
C GLU A 77 -12.64 0.85 -1.37
N LEU A 78 -11.62 0.56 -0.55
CA LEU A 78 -11.78 -0.37 0.56
C LEU A 78 -12.84 0.11 1.57
N VAL A 79 -12.85 1.41 1.90
CA VAL A 79 -13.90 2.00 2.76
C VAL A 79 -15.28 1.88 2.11
N ARG A 80 -15.39 2.18 0.81
CA ARG A 80 -16.64 2.17 0.07
C ARG A 80 -17.29 0.80 0.01
N HIS A 81 -16.48 -0.24 -0.08
CA HIS A 81 -16.94 -1.63 -0.17
C HIS A 81 -16.90 -2.37 1.17
N ASP A 82 -16.62 -1.67 2.26
CA ASP A 82 -16.48 -2.20 3.62
C ASP A 82 -15.49 -3.37 3.71
N LEU A 83 -14.36 -3.23 3.01
CA LEU A 83 -13.29 -4.22 2.97
C LEU A 83 -12.24 -3.97 4.07
N PRO A 84 -11.39 -4.97 4.38
CA PRO A 84 -10.33 -4.85 5.37
C PRO A 84 -9.33 -3.75 5.00
N LEU A 85 -9.13 -2.81 5.92
CA LEU A 85 -8.19 -1.72 5.76
C LEU A 85 -6.80 -2.13 6.22
N ALA A 86 -5.76 -1.72 5.48
CA ALA A 86 -4.40 -1.87 5.96
C ALA A 86 -4.15 -0.97 7.17
N SER A 87 -3.80 -1.56 8.30
CA SER A 87 -3.45 -0.82 9.51
C SER A 87 -2.08 -0.13 9.39
N PHE A 88 -1.25 -0.59 8.48
CA PHE A 88 0.07 -0.06 8.18
C PHE A 88 0.36 -0.05 6.67
N GLY A 89 1.03 0.99 6.18
CA GLY A 89 1.56 1.07 4.82
C GLY A 89 3.02 1.49 4.84
N THR A 90 3.91 0.70 4.25
CA THR A 90 5.34 0.98 4.25
C THR A 90 5.65 2.32 3.58
N GLY A 91 6.21 3.27 4.34
CA GLY A 91 6.71 4.55 3.82
C GLY A 91 5.68 5.58 3.36
N VAL A 92 4.40 5.35 3.56
CA VAL A 92 3.33 6.33 3.32
C VAL A 92 2.74 6.78 4.66
N SER A 93 2.45 8.03 4.83
CA SER A 93 1.82 8.57 6.03
C SER A 93 0.52 9.28 5.68
N THR A 94 -0.57 8.86 6.32
CA THR A 94 -1.90 9.45 6.16
C THR A 94 -2.31 10.33 7.35
N VAL A 95 -1.38 10.59 8.28
CA VAL A 95 -1.66 11.30 9.55
C VAL A 95 -2.37 12.65 9.32
N TRP A 96 -1.95 13.40 8.31
CA TRP A 96 -2.55 14.69 7.96
C TRP A 96 -3.98 14.61 7.46
N PHE A 97 -4.40 13.45 6.96
CA PHE A 97 -5.74 13.21 6.44
C PHE A 97 -6.63 12.47 7.43
N GLN A 98 -6.13 12.19 8.61
CA GLN A 98 -6.92 11.60 9.70
C GLN A 98 -7.70 12.69 10.45
N PRO A 99 -8.77 12.34 11.16
CA PRO A 99 -9.43 13.24 12.08
C PRO A 99 -8.44 13.81 13.10
N PHE A 100 -8.61 15.07 13.46
CA PHE A 100 -7.66 15.83 14.30
C PHE A 100 -7.26 15.09 15.59
N PHE A 101 -8.22 14.56 16.32
CA PHE A 101 -7.92 13.81 17.56
C PHE A 101 -7.16 12.51 17.33
N ALA A 102 -7.39 11.85 16.19
CA ALA A 102 -6.63 10.65 15.82
C ALA A 102 -5.18 11.02 15.47
N ALA A 103 -4.98 12.14 14.77
CA ALA A 103 -3.65 12.65 14.42
C ALA A 103 -2.85 13.04 15.67
N ILE A 104 -3.47 13.72 16.65
CA ILE A 104 -2.87 14.05 17.95
C ILE A 104 -2.50 12.77 18.70
N GLY A 105 -3.40 11.82 18.85
CA GLY A 105 -3.14 10.54 19.52
C GLY A 105 -1.98 9.77 18.88
N HIS A 106 -1.81 9.88 17.57
CA HIS A 106 -0.69 9.32 16.84
C HIS A 106 0.64 10.03 17.17
N GLY A 107 0.59 11.35 17.25
CA GLY A 107 1.74 12.19 17.64
C GLY A 107 2.23 11.86 19.05
N TRP A 108 1.33 11.78 20.03
CA TRP A 108 1.66 11.46 21.42
C TRP A 108 2.27 10.06 21.57
N ARG A 109 1.73 9.04 20.93
CA ARG A 109 2.30 7.69 20.97
C ARG A 109 3.68 7.61 20.36
N ARG A 110 3.92 8.39 19.32
CA ARG A 110 5.24 8.47 18.69
C ARG A 110 6.24 9.20 19.56
N PHE A 111 5.83 10.30 20.18
CA PHE A 111 6.66 11.06 21.12
C PHE A 111 7.02 10.23 22.35
N GLY A 112 6.06 9.51 22.94
CA GLY A 112 6.32 8.59 24.04
C GLY A 112 7.35 7.51 23.69
N ARG A 113 7.30 6.96 22.46
CA ARG A 113 8.30 6.00 21.99
C ARG A 113 9.67 6.65 21.78
N PHE A 114 9.72 7.84 21.22
CA PHE A 114 10.98 8.55 21.07
C PHE A 114 11.66 8.79 22.43
N LEU A 115 10.88 9.16 23.42
CA LEU A 115 11.39 9.33 24.81
C LEU A 115 11.88 8.02 25.43
N SER A 116 11.22 6.89 25.13
CA SER A 116 11.56 5.59 25.73
C SER A 116 12.74 4.89 25.03
N THR A 117 12.96 5.11 23.73
CA THR A 117 13.94 4.34 22.94
C THR A 117 15.02 5.20 22.30
N GLY A 118 14.90 6.54 22.35
CA GLY A 118 15.84 7.49 21.74
C GLY A 118 15.94 7.43 20.21
N ARG A 119 15.41 6.38 19.60
CA ARG A 119 15.40 6.15 18.13
C ARG A 119 14.10 5.50 17.69
N ILE A 120 13.58 5.93 16.55
CA ILE A 120 12.45 5.27 15.91
C ILE A 120 13.03 4.27 14.90
N ALA A 121 13.16 3.02 15.31
CA ALA A 121 13.59 1.96 14.39
C ALA A 121 12.62 1.84 13.20
N HIS A 122 13.16 1.51 12.02
CA HIS A 122 12.33 1.31 10.84
C HIS A 122 11.45 0.06 11.03
N PRO A 123 10.15 0.10 10.72
CA PRO A 123 9.21 -0.98 11.01
C PRO A 123 9.54 -2.32 10.34
N VAL A 124 10.23 -2.28 9.20
CA VAL A 124 10.65 -3.50 8.50
C VAL A 124 11.91 -4.08 9.13
N SER A 125 12.96 -3.25 9.33
CA SER A 125 14.25 -3.72 9.87
C SER A 125 14.17 -4.12 11.36
N SER A 126 13.18 -3.63 12.08
CA SER A 126 12.94 -4.01 13.50
C SER A 126 12.16 -5.32 13.68
N GLY A 127 11.77 -6.01 12.60
CA GLY A 127 10.89 -7.18 12.67
C GLY A 127 9.44 -6.88 13.04
N TRP A 128 9.11 -5.60 13.29
CA TRP A 128 7.76 -5.23 13.71
C TRP A 128 6.70 -5.54 12.64
N LEU A 129 7.02 -5.35 11.35
CA LEU A 129 6.09 -5.63 10.26
C LEU A 129 5.73 -7.13 10.20
N ALA A 130 6.72 -8.02 10.36
CA ALA A 130 6.48 -9.46 10.38
C ALA A 130 5.55 -9.84 11.53
N LYS A 131 5.82 -9.34 12.73
CA LYS A 131 4.96 -9.53 13.90
C LYS A 131 3.55 -8.97 13.68
N HIS A 132 3.44 -7.77 13.10
CA HIS A 132 2.15 -7.13 12.84
C HIS A 132 1.27 -7.96 11.88
N ILE A 133 1.87 -8.49 10.82
CA ILE A 133 1.18 -9.39 9.88
C ILE A 133 0.86 -10.73 10.55
N SER A 134 1.77 -11.32 11.33
CA SER A 134 1.54 -12.59 12.00
C SER A 134 0.42 -12.52 13.04
N GLU A 135 0.17 -11.34 13.62
CA GLU A 135 -0.99 -11.08 14.50
C GLU A 135 -2.32 -10.99 13.73
N GLY A 136 -2.32 -11.13 12.40
CA GLY A 136 -3.50 -11.06 11.56
C GLY A 136 -3.91 -9.66 11.13
N ASN A 137 -3.04 -8.67 11.29
CA ASN A 137 -3.33 -7.32 10.86
C ASN A 137 -3.04 -7.13 9.37
N CYS A 138 -3.98 -6.51 8.65
CA CYS A 138 -3.79 -6.17 7.25
C CYS A 138 -2.74 -5.07 7.09
N SER A 139 -1.94 -5.18 6.05
CA SER A 139 -0.86 -4.23 5.75
C SER A 139 -0.79 -3.90 4.27
N ALA A 140 -0.24 -2.73 3.93
CA ALA A 140 0.12 -2.38 2.56
C ALA A 140 1.64 -2.30 2.43
N VAL A 141 2.18 -2.89 1.37
CA VAL A 141 3.60 -2.90 1.08
C VAL A 141 3.87 -2.38 -0.32
N PHE A 142 5.03 -1.76 -0.51
CA PHE A 142 5.46 -1.27 -1.81
C PHE A 142 6.67 -2.07 -2.30
N LEU A 143 6.54 -2.65 -3.49
CA LEU A 143 7.52 -3.59 -4.05
C LEU A 143 8.76 -2.93 -4.65
N ARG A 144 8.68 -1.62 -4.94
CA ARG A 144 9.78 -0.83 -5.50
C ARG A 144 10.14 0.29 -4.53
N ALA A 145 11.43 0.45 -4.28
CA ALA A 145 11.94 1.62 -3.60
C ALA A 145 11.60 2.90 -4.38
N PRO A 146 11.52 4.05 -3.73
CA PRO A 146 11.44 5.34 -4.43
C PRO A 146 12.62 5.47 -5.40
N SER A 147 12.40 6.21 -6.51
CA SER A 147 13.49 6.49 -7.45
C SER A 147 14.65 7.23 -6.77
N GLU A 148 15.88 7.00 -7.23
CA GLU A 148 17.09 7.61 -6.65
C GLU A 148 17.04 9.13 -6.59
N ILE A 149 16.30 9.77 -7.51
CA ILE A 149 16.13 11.23 -7.55
C ILE A 149 15.32 11.75 -6.35
N LEU A 150 14.35 10.97 -5.86
CA LEU A 150 13.61 11.28 -4.64
C LEU A 150 14.39 10.90 -3.37
N ASN A 151 15.41 10.06 -3.49
CA ASN A 151 16.28 9.65 -2.38
C ASN A 151 17.19 10.78 -1.87
N LEU A 152 17.43 11.84 -2.65
CA LEU A 152 18.14 13.05 -2.18
C LEU A 152 17.43 13.74 -1.00
N LEU A 153 16.13 13.49 -0.83
CA LEU A 153 15.31 14.05 0.25
C LEU A 153 14.82 12.98 1.25
N GLN A 154 15.16 11.71 1.05
CA GLN A 154 14.68 10.60 1.88
C GLN A 154 15.83 9.65 2.23
N THR A 155 15.81 9.16 3.47
CA THR A 155 16.79 8.23 4.03
C THR A 155 17.19 7.13 3.06
N PRO A 156 18.51 6.88 2.87
CA PRO A 156 19.05 5.94 1.88
C PRO A 156 18.66 4.46 2.10
N ASP A 157 18.20 4.11 3.29
CA ASP A 157 17.84 2.75 3.65
C ASP A 157 16.32 2.52 3.56
N TRP A 158 15.88 2.02 2.41
CA TRP A 158 14.53 1.49 2.23
C TRP A 158 14.56 -0.05 2.31
N PRO A 159 14.36 -0.63 3.49
CA PRO A 159 14.40 -2.07 3.63
C PRO A 159 13.22 -2.72 2.88
N ASP A 160 13.53 -3.82 2.21
CA ASP A 160 12.55 -4.61 1.47
C ASP A 160 11.50 -5.19 2.44
N PRO A 161 10.20 -4.94 2.24
CA PRO A 161 9.16 -5.47 3.12
C PRO A 161 8.81 -6.94 2.84
N VAL A 162 9.22 -7.52 1.70
CA VAL A 162 8.82 -8.88 1.31
C VAL A 162 9.38 -9.97 2.24
N PRO A 163 10.62 -9.90 2.73
CA PRO A 163 11.09 -10.83 3.75
C PRO A 163 10.23 -10.89 5.01
N ALA A 164 9.68 -9.74 5.44
CA ALA A 164 8.80 -9.69 6.59
C ALA A 164 7.46 -10.42 6.37
N ILE A 165 6.97 -10.48 5.13
CA ILE A 165 5.76 -11.25 4.78
C ILE A 165 6.05 -12.74 4.88
N VAL A 166 7.18 -13.18 4.35
CA VAL A 166 7.62 -14.59 4.41
C VAL A 166 7.83 -15.03 5.86
N GLU A 167 8.47 -14.19 6.67
CA GLU A 167 8.67 -14.44 8.10
C GLU A 167 7.34 -14.51 8.85
N ALA A 168 6.41 -13.62 8.57
CA ALA A 168 5.07 -13.62 9.16
C ALA A 168 4.31 -14.92 8.88
N GLN A 169 4.39 -15.46 7.66
CA GLN A 169 3.76 -16.74 7.32
C GLN A 169 4.38 -17.91 8.08
N ARG A 170 5.69 -17.89 8.31
CA ARG A 170 6.37 -18.96 9.08
C ARG A 170 5.96 -19.02 10.56
N ILE A 171 5.58 -17.87 11.12
CA ILE A 171 5.14 -17.76 12.50
C ILE A 171 3.64 -18.08 12.64
N ARG A 172 2.88 -17.92 11.55
CA ARG A 172 1.43 -17.97 11.58
C ARG A 172 0.89 -19.27 10.98
N GLU A 173 -0.10 -19.87 11.64
CA GLU A 173 -0.81 -21.06 11.15
C GLU A 173 -1.79 -20.75 10.01
N THR A 174 -2.48 -19.59 10.08
CA THR A 174 -3.41 -19.18 9.02
C THR A 174 -2.68 -18.55 7.85
N THR A 175 -3.24 -18.68 6.67
CA THR A 175 -2.61 -18.21 5.42
C THR A 175 -2.48 -16.69 5.37
N VAL A 176 -1.30 -16.23 4.97
CA VAL A 176 -1.07 -14.85 4.54
C VAL A 176 -1.28 -14.78 3.03
N LYS A 177 -2.26 -14.01 2.60
CA LYS A 177 -2.55 -13.78 1.18
C LYS A 177 -2.08 -12.40 0.75
N VAL A 178 -1.22 -12.36 -0.26
CA VAL A 178 -0.70 -11.13 -0.83
C VAL A 178 -1.49 -10.79 -2.09
N PHE A 179 -2.22 -9.69 -2.06
CA PHE A 179 -2.97 -9.15 -3.17
C PHE A 179 -2.14 -8.13 -3.94
N PRO A 180 -1.67 -8.45 -5.16
CA PRO A 180 -0.98 -7.46 -5.97
C PRO A 180 -1.99 -6.44 -6.50
N ILE A 181 -1.67 -5.16 -6.33
CA ILE A 181 -2.56 -4.04 -6.68
C ILE A 181 -1.86 -3.08 -7.64
N VAL A 182 -2.60 -2.69 -8.67
CA VAL A 182 -2.21 -1.65 -9.60
C VAL A 182 -3.33 -0.63 -9.71
N VAL A 183 -2.99 0.65 -9.58
CA VAL A 183 -3.92 1.75 -9.86
C VAL A 183 -3.60 2.31 -11.24
N ILE A 184 -4.56 2.24 -12.14
CA ILE A 184 -4.41 2.63 -13.54
C ILE A 184 -5.23 3.90 -13.76
N TRP A 185 -4.54 4.98 -14.06
CA TRP A 185 -5.15 6.27 -14.38
C TRP A 185 -5.40 6.37 -15.88
N ALA A 186 -6.62 6.74 -16.30
CA ALA A 186 -7.04 6.77 -17.70
C ALA A 186 -6.22 7.68 -18.63
N ARG A 187 -5.45 8.61 -18.09
CA ARG A 187 -4.33 9.30 -18.76
C ARG A 187 -3.19 9.45 -17.76
N SER A 188 -2.08 8.81 -18.04
CA SER A 188 -0.81 9.26 -17.49
C SER A 188 -0.57 10.69 -17.97
N PRO A 189 -0.11 11.59 -17.11
CA PRO A 189 0.44 12.85 -17.60
C PRO A 189 1.64 12.48 -18.47
N GLU A 190 1.42 12.48 -19.78
CA GLU A 190 2.47 12.19 -20.73
C GLU A 190 3.48 13.33 -20.74
N ARG A 191 4.74 12.92 -20.74
CA ARG A 191 5.96 13.64 -20.99
C ARG A 191 6.59 14.31 -19.78
N ALA A 192 7.57 13.57 -19.27
CA ALA A 192 8.61 14.12 -18.42
C ALA A 192 9.28 15.30 -19.13
N ALA A 193 9.31 16.43 -18.45
CA ALA A 193 10.09 17.55 -18.88
C ALA A 193 11.58 17.16 -18.91
N ARG A 194 12.28 17.54 -19.97
CA ARG A 194 13.71 17.27 -20.18
C ARG A 194 14.64 18.01 -19.20
N ASN A 195 14.11 18.85 -18.31
CA ASN A 195 14.89 19.61 -17.35
C ASN A 195 14.97 18.94 -15.98
N PRO A 196 16.16 18.84 -15.35
CA PRO A 196 16.31 18.19 -14.04
C PRO A 196 15.47 18.83 -12.93
N ALA A 197 15.26 20.15 -12.94
CA ALA A 197 14.36 20.83 -12.01
C ALA A 197 12.90 20.41 -12.20
N MET A 198 12.50 20.16 -13.44
CA MET A 198 11.18 19.64 -13.80
C MET A 198 11.06 18.16 -13.43
N LEU A 199 12.15 17.37 -13.49
CA LEU A 199 12.16 15.98 -13.04
C LEU A 199 11.91 15.86 -11.54
N VAL A 200 12.44 16.77 -10.74
CA VAL A 200 12.19 16.83 -9.28
C VAL A 200 10.75 17.20 -8.97
N LEU A 201 10.16 18.13 -9.73
CA LEU A 201 8.77 18.56 -9.54
C LEU A 201 7.76 17.58 -10.18
N PHE A 202 8.11 16.98 -11.30
CA PHE A 202 7.19 16.25 -12.15
C PHE A 202 7.42 14.74 -12.18
N GLY A 203 8.58 14.27 -11.73
CA GLY A 203 8.96 12.85 -11.73
C GLY A 203 9.32 12.32 -13.14
N THR A 204 9.64 11.04 -13.20
CA THR A 204 9.92 10.31 -14.44
C THR A 204 8.62 9.79 -15.07
N GLU A 205 8.68 9.32 -16.33
CA GLU A 205 7.53 8.69 -17.01
C GLU A 205 6.95 7.51 -16.22
N GLU A 206 7.79 6.79 -15.48
CA GLU A 206 7.37 5.67 -14.64
C GLU A 206 6.82 6.13 -13.27
N GLU A 207 7.27 7.28 -12.77
CA GLU A 207 6.88 7.84 -11.47
C GLU A 207 6.60 9.35 -11.62
N PRO A 208 5.42 9.76 -12.10
CA PRO A 208 5.07 11.19 -12.21
C PRO A 208 5.13 11.85 -10.84
N GLY A 209 5.77 13.01 -10.76
CA GLY A 209 5.97 13.77 -9.53
C GLY A 209 4.66 14.12 -8.81
N ILE A 210 4.76 14.36 -7.50
CA ILE A 210 3.60 14.66 -6.62
C ILE A 210 2.80 15.84 -7.17
N PHE A 211 3.44 16.84 -7.75
CA PHE A 211 2.79 18.04 -8.30
C PHE A 211 1.95 17.72 -9.55
N TRP A 212 2.45 16.92 -10.49
CA TRP A 212 1.67 16.52 -11.67
C TRP A 212 0.55 15.54 -11.32
N ARG A 213 0.75 14.72 -10.31
CA ARG A 213 -0.33 13.92 -9.76
C ARG A 213 -1.40 14.81 -9.15
N PHE A 214 -0.99 15.91 -8.49
CA PHE A 214 -1.91 16.92 -7.93
C PHE A 214 -2.57 17.76 -9.01
N VAL A 215 -1.83 18.24 -10.03
CA VAL A 215 -2.37 19.01 -11.16
C VAL A 215 -3.25 18.15 -12.07
N GLY A 216 -2.82 16.93 -12.38
CA GLY A 216 -3.66 15.93 -13.05
C GLY A 216 -4.89 15.57 -12.25
N MET A 217 -4.79 15.65 -10.93
CA MET A 217 -5.85 15.51 -9.96
C MET A 217 -6.90 16.64 -10.07
N VAL A 218 -6.47 17.88 -10.12
CA VAL A 218 -7.35 19.05 -10.13
C VAL A 218 -7.94 19.32 -11.53
N TRP A 219 -7.16 19.12 -12.60
CA TRP A 219 -7.53 19.48 -13.97
C TRP A 219 -8.04 18.32 -14.82
N GLY A 220 -7.84 17.11 -14.38
CA GLY A 220 -8.23 15.96 -15.16
C GLY A 220 -9.07 14.98 -14.37
N VAL A 221 -10.31 15.34 -14.02
CA VAL A 221 -11.31 14.44 -13.42
C VAL A 221 -11.38 13.13 -14.22
N ARG A 222 -10.42 12.25 -14.00
CA ARG A 222 -10.22 11.06 -14.82
C ARG A 222 -10.52 9.82 -14.03
N ARG A 223 -11.11 8.88 -14.74
CA ARG A 223 -11.40 7.56 -14.21
C ARG A 223 -10.09 6.89 -13.84
N ALA A 224 -10.02 6.34 -12.65
CA ALA A 224 -8.97 5.42 -12.26
C ALA A 224 -9.59 4.06 -11.98
N LEU A 225 -8.91 3.01 -12.42
CA LEU A 225 -9.27 1.63 -12.13
C LEU A 225 -8.27 1.09 -11.12
N VAL A 226 -8.77 0.63 -9.99
CA VAL A 226 -7.99 -0.18 -9.04
C VAL A 226 -8.14 -1.63 -9.45
N GLN A 227 -7.08 -2.19 -9.98
CA GLN A 227 -7.01 -3.59 -10.37
C GLN A 227 -6.37 -4.39 -9.25
N VAL A 228 -7.07 -5.40 -8.77
CA VAL A 228 -6.55 -6.35 -7.79
C VAL A 228 -6.34 -7.69 -8.48
N GLY A 229 -5.13 -8.20 -8.43
CA GLY A 229 -4.79 -9.47 -8.99
C GLY A 229 -5.24 -10.65 -8.16
N GLU A 230 -4.96 -11.82 -8.68
CA GLU A 230 -5.15 -13.04 -7.92
C GLU A 230 -4.22 -13.05 -6.70
N PRO A 231 -4.74 -13.40 -5.53
CA PRO A 231 -3.95 -13.45 -4.33
C PRO A 231 -2.89 -14.55 -4.43
N VAL A 232 -1.70 -14.26 -3.95
CA VAL A 232 -0.65 -15.25 -3.77
C VAL A 232 -0.76 -15.76 -2.32
N ALA A 233 -1.13 -17.01 -2.15
CA ALA A 233 -1.09 -17.69 -0.86
C ALA A 233 0.39 -17.97 -0.51
N VAL A 234 0.88 -17.33 0.54
CA VAL A 234 2.31 -17.39 0.87
C VAL A 234 2.71 -18.76 1.38
N ASN A 235 1.83 -19.48 2.11
CA ASN A 235 2.08 -20.85 2.54
C ASN A 235 2.32 -21.78 1.34
N GLU A 236 1.41 -21.82 0.37
CA GLU A 236 1.54 -22.64 -0.85
C GLU A 236 2.79 -22.27 -1.65
N PHE A 237 3.09 -20.96 -1.69
CA PHE A 237 4.30 -20.48 -2.34
C PHE A 237 5.57 -20.99 -1.64
N LEU A 238 5.61 -20.99 -0.31
CA LEU A 238 6.75 -21.48 0.45
C LEU A 238 6.91 -22.99 0.36
N GLU A 239 5.80 -23.75 0.33
CA GLU A 239 5.81 -25.20 0.11
C GLU A 239 6.39 -25.54 -1.26
N LYS A 240 5.95 -24.83 -2.30
CA LYS A 240 6.46 -25.03 -3.68
C LYS A 240 7.96 -24.78 -3.82
N TYR A 241 8.53 -23.94 -3.00
CA TYR A 241 9.96 -23.56 -3.02
C TYR A 241 10.64 -23.92 -1.71
N SER A 242 10.22 -25.01 -1.06
CA SER A 242 10.73 -25.47 0.24
C SER A 242 12.25 -25.70 0.26
N ASP A 243 12.80 -26.18 -0.87
CA ASP A 243 14.22 -26.50 -1.02
C ASP A 243 15.13 -25.24 -1.11
N GLU A 244 14.51 -24.05 -1.25
CA GLU A 244 15.27 -22.82 -1.42
C GLU A 244 15.52 -22.09 -0.10
N GLN A 245 16.65 -21.38 -0.04
CA GLN A 245 16.95 -20.52 1.11
C GLN A 245 15.88 -19.41 1.28
N PRO A 246 15.57 -19.00 2.52
CA PRO A 246 14.55 -17.97 2.83
C PRO A 246 14.74 -16.67 2.05
N LYS A 247 15.98 -16.28 1.84
CA LYS A 247 16.32 -15.07 1.08
C LYS A 247 15.96 -15.20 -0.40
N LEU A 248 16.09 -16.38 -0.97
CA LEU A 248 15.75 -16.65 -2.36
C LEU A 248 14.22 -16.74 -2.54
N GLN A 249 13.52 -17.38 -1.62
CA GLN A 249 12.04 -17.42 -1.58
C GLN A 249 11.46 -16.00 -1.56
N SER A 250 11.99 -15.11 -0.72
CA SER A 250 11.55 -13.70 -0.67
C SER A 250 11.81 -12.97 -1.99
N LYS A 251 12.97 -13.19 -2.62
CA LYS A 251 13.27 -12.61 -3.95
C LYS A 251 12.30 -13.11 -5.03
N ARG A 252 12.01 -14.42 -5.04
CA ARG A 252 11.06 -15.01 -6.00
C ARG A 252 9.65 -14.46 -5.80
N LEU A 253 9.17 -14.39 -4.56
CA LEU A 253 7.86 -13.80 -4.25
C LEU A 253 7.79 -12.35 -4.75
N LYS A 254 8.81 -11.54 -4.48
CA LYS A 254 8.89 -10.16 -4.97
C LYS A 254 8.85 -10.08 -6.49
N LEU A 255 9.60 -10.94 -7.19
CA LEU A 255 9.63 -10.98 -8.65
C LEU A 255 8.28 -11.39 -9.23
N THR A 256 7.61 -12.37 -8.63
CA THR A 256 6.27 -12.82 -9.05
C THR A 256 5.26 -11.69 -8.95
N LEU A 257 5.22 -11.00 -7.79
CA LEU A 257 4.32 -9.85 -7.58
C LEU A 257 4.64 -8.69 -8.54
N ARG A 258 5.92 -8.41 -8.79
CA ARG A 258 6.33 -7.36 -9.73
C ARG A 258 6.00 -7.69 -11.18
N ARG A 259 6.20 -8.94 -11.60
CA ARG A 259 5.84 -9.41 -12.96
C ARG A 259 4.34 -9.27 -13.21
N TRP A 260 3.53 -9.66 -12.23
CA TRP A 260 2.10 -9.48 -12.34
C TRP A 260 1.73 -8.00 -12.51
N ALA A 261 2.23 -7.13 -11.61
CA ALA A 261 1.94 -5.70 -11.66
C ALA A 261 2.39 -5.05 -13.00
N PHE A 262 3.49 -5.51 -13.56
CA PHE A 262 3.98 -5.04 -14.86
C PHE A 262 3.08 -5.51 -16.01
N ARG A 263 2.68 -6.77 -16.01
CA ARG A 263 1.79 -7.36 -17.02
C ARG A 263 0.45 -6.62 -17.08
N GLU A 264 -0.17 -6.40 -15.93
CA GLU A 264 -1.45 -5.68 -15.83
C GLU A 264 -1.34 -4.23 -16.37
N GLN A 265 -0.25 -3.55 -16.07
CA GLN A 265 -0.03 -2.21 -16.63
C GLN A 265 0.11 -2.21 -18.15
N GLN A 266 0.75 -3.22 -18.73
CA GLN A 266 0.89 -3.33 -20.17
C GLN A 266 -0.43 -3.63 -20.87
N VAL A 267 -1.23 -4.54 -20.32
CA VAL A 267 -2.55 -4.91 -20.87
C VAL A 267 -3.44 -3.68 -21.01
N VAL A 268 -3.44 -2.80 -20.01
CA VAL A 268 -4.32 -1.61 -20.01
C VAL A 268 -3.76 -0.45 -20.84
N ARG A 269 -2.43 -0.31 -20.93
CA ARG A 269 -1.80 0.77 -21.71
C ARG A 269 -1.73 0.47 -23.21
N GLY A 270 -1.96 -0.78 -23.61
CA GLY A 270 -1.71 -1.24 -24.98
C GLY A 270 -0.20 -1.41 -25.30
N PRO A 271 0.14 -2.06 -26.40
CA PRO A 271 1.53 -2.11 -26.86
C PRO A 271 2.03 -0.70 -27.13
N ARG A 272 3.21 -0.37 -26.61
CA ARG A 272 3.90 0.88 -26.99
C ARG A 272 4.23 0.80 -28.48
N GLN A 273 3.59 1.63 -29.29
CA GLN A 273 4.01 1.89 -30.66
C GLN A 273 5.28 2.75 -30.64
#